data_2f014a499a480890294f88b97a2082b1
#
_entry.id   2f014a499a480890294f88b97a2082b1
#
_cell.length_a   1.000
_cell.length_b   1.000
_cell.length_c   1.000
_cell.angle_alpha   90.00
_cell.angle_beta   90.00
_cell.angle_gamma   90.00
#
_symmetry.space_group_name_H-M   'P 1'
#
loop_
_entity.id
_entity.type
_entity.pdbx_description
1 polymer ?
#
loop_
_entity_poly.entity_id
_entity_poly.type
_entity_poly.pdbx_seq_one_letter_code
_entity_poly.pdbx_strand_id
1 'polypeptide(L)'
;MLRYSRVLLFLIIAALSSCNQYNRILEDVYDNDQAAREWTKWMSSLSADEIVEYSTEMERVDSLNQATVFGILDKEGWPSHLSDKANRAIWIVIDHSDLAYRSKYLYLVKEKAEEGVLDKTDYAILNDRVRMEEGKPQIYGTQIKMAATIVDDDIAMQLCLWPVENPAALDSLRSTVGLSPIEEYLKTSSESIGQEIVWDKEKTVADFD
;
A
#
# COMPACT_ATOMS: atom_id res chain seq x y z
N MET A 1 39.86 -10.44 -29.67
CA MET A 1 39.06 -10.90 -28.52
C MET A 1 39.22 -10.05 -27.23
N LEU A 2 40.27 -9.30 -26.98
CA LEU A 2 40.45 -8.51 -25.72
C LEU A 2 39.65 -7.20 -25.62
N ARG A 3 39.13 -6.63 -26.70
CA ARG A 3 38.40 -5.36 -26.68
C ARG A 3 36.99 -5.48 -26.14
N TYR A 4 36.31 -6.58 -26.42
CA TYR A 4 34.93 -6.84 -25.95
C TYR A 4 34.86 -7.14 -24.44
N SER A 5 35.88 -7.78 -23.88
CA SER A 5 35.96 -8.10 -22.46
C SER A 5 36.05 -6.85 -21.56
N ARG A 6 36.76 -5.80 -22.03
CA ARG A 6 36.89 -4.54 -21.27
C ARG A 6 35.59 -3.71 -21.27
N VAL A 7 34.87 -3.68 -22.41
CA VAL A 7 33.58 -2.97 -22.51
C VAL A 7 32.53 -3.66 -21.65
N LEU A 8 32.49 -4.99 -21.66
CA LEU A 8 31.55 -5.77 -20.84
C LEU A 8 31.84 -5.57 -19.34
N LEU A 9 33.09 -5.53 -18.93
CA LEU A 9 33.49 -5.30 -17.54
C LEU A 9 33.11 -3.88 -17.06
N PHE A 10 33.25 -2.85 -17.90
CA PHE A 10 32.85 -1.48 -17.59
C PHE A 10 31.33 -1.35 -17.45
N LEU A 11 30.55 -2.04 -18.28
CA LEU A 11 29.10 -2.06 -18.19
C LEU A 11 28.60 -2.77 -16.92
N ILE A 12 29.24 -3.85 -16.52
CA ILE A 12 28.92 -4.57 -15.27
C ILE A 12 29.26 -3.72 -14.04
N ILE A 13 30.40 -3.03 -14.02
CA ILE A 13 30.78 -2.17 -12.89
C ILE A 13 29.84 -0.95 -12.80
N ALA A 14 29.43 -0.35 -13.91
CA ALA A 14 28.50 0.76 -13.94
C ALA A 14 27.11 0.33 -13.44
N ALA A 15 26.63 -0.84 -13.84
CA ALA A 15 25.35 -1.40 -13.38
C ALA A 15 25.37 -1.71 -11.87
N LEU A 16 26.44 -2.31 -11.35
CA LEU A 16 26.59 -2.59 -9.92
C LEU A 16 26.67 -1.31 -9.07
N SER A 17 27.32 -0.26 -9.60
CA SER A 17 27.39 1.04 -8.92
C SER A 17 26.02 1.73 -8.86
N SER A 18 25.23 1.63 -9.93
CA SER A 18 23.86 2.16 -9.99
C SER A 18 22.90 1.43 -9.04
N CYS A 19 22.94 0.09 -9.01
CA CYS A 19 22.15 -0.72 -8.08
C CYS A 19 22.44 -0.38 -6.61
N ASN A 20 23.71 -0.22 -6.24
CA ASN A 20 24.09 0.13 -4.88
C ASN A 20 23.63 1.55 -4.51
N GLN A 21 23.59 2.47 -5.48
CA GLN A 21 23.08 3.82 -5.28
C GLN A 21 21.56 3.83 -5.07
N TYR A 22 20.79 3.08 -5.88
CA TYR A 22 19.33 3.00 -5.71
C TYR A 22 18.94 2.33 -4.40
N ASN A 23 19.62 1.26 -4.00
CA ASN A 23 19.36 0.63 -2.70
C ASN A 23 19.47 1.64 -1.57
N ARG A 24 20.57 2.38 -1.49
CA ARG A 24 20.77 3.37 -0.43
C ARG A 24 19.71 4.46 -0.44
N ILE A 25 19.38 5.03 -1.61
CA ILE A 25 18.36 6.08 -1.73
C ILE A 25 16.99 5.57 -1.29
N LEU A 26 16.61 4.38 -1.73
CA LEU A 26 15.29 3.80 -1.44
C LEU A 26 15.19 3.32 0.01
N GLU A 27 16.26 2.81 0.60
CA GLU A 27 16.29 2.48 2.02
C GLU A 27 16.17 3.71 2.91
N ASP A 28 16.79 4.84 2.53
CA ASP A 28 16.59 6.13 3.21
C ASP A 28 15.12 6.62 3.06
N VAL A 29 14.50 6.43 1.88
CA VAL A 29 13.07 6.72 1.66
C VAL A 29 12.19 5.89 2.60
N TYR A 30 12.47 4.59 2.74
CA TYR A 30 11.74 3.73 3.67
C TYR A 30 11.82 4.24 5.11
N ASP A 31 13.05 4.54 5.57
CA ASP A 31 13.26 5.03 6.93
C ASP A 31 12.55 6.36 7.19
N ASN A 32 12.58 7.28 6.22
CA ASN A 32 11.90 8.56 6.30
C ASN A 32 10.37 8.40 6.35
N ASP A 33 9.81 7.51 5.51
CA ASP A 33 8.38 7.20 5.51
C ASP A 33 7.91 6.66 6.86
N GLN A 34 8.64 5.67 7.40
CA GLN A 34 8.28 5.05 8.68
C GLN A 34 8.44 6.03 9.85
N ALA A 35 9.51 6.83 9.87
CA ALA A 35 9.72 7.84 10.90
C ALA A 35 8.62 8.92 10.90
N ALA A 36 8.19 9.36 9.72
CA ALA A 36 7.12 10.36 9.59
C ALA A 36 5.76 9.87 10.11
N ARG A 37 5.57 8.55 10.29
CA ARG A 37 4.33 7.93 10.77
C ARG A 37 4.38 7.44 12.21
N GLU A 38 5.53 7.52 12.87
CA GLU A 38 5.68 7.05 14.25
C GLU A 38 4.65 7.67 15.22
N TRP A 39 4.29 8.94 15.05
CA TRP A 39 3.35 9.67 15.91
C TRP A 39 1.93 9.05 15.92
N THR A 40 1.53 8.33 14.90
CA THR A 40 0.21 7.69 14.83
C THR A 40 -0.01 6.67 15.94
N LYS A 41 1.07 6.09 16.47
CA LYS A 41 1.03 5.13 17.58
C LYS A 41 0.54 5.72 18.89
N TRP A 42 0.66 7.03 19.08
CA TRP A 42 0.20 7.75 20.26
C TRP A 42 -0.73 8.93 19.94
N MET A 43 -1.33 8.91 18.76
CA MET A 43 -2.21 9.97 18.26
C MET A 43 -3.32 10.35 19.27
N SER A 44 -3.88 9.37 19.99
CA SER A 44 -4.93 9.60 20.99
C SER A 44 -4.49 10.44 22.20
N SER A 45 -3.18 10.62 22.41
CA SER A 45 -2.62 11.44 23.47
C SER A 45 -2.21 12.85 23.03
N LEU A 46 -2.33 13.16 21.73
CA LEU A 46 -1.93 14.43 21.15
C LEU A 46 -3.09 15.44 21.15
N SER A 47 -2.74 16.72 21.25
CA SER A 47 -3.66 17.83 21.00
C SER A 47 -3.96 17.97 19.50
N ALA A 48 -5.02 18.68 19.17
CA ALA A 48 -5.38 18.94 17.76
C ALA A 48 -4.25 19.69 17.01
N ASP A 49 -3.57 20.64 17.66
CA ASP A 49 -2.48 21.41 17.06
C ASP A 49 -1.27 20.51 16.76
N GLU A 50 -0.91 19.60 17.68
CA GLU A 50 0.17 18.63 17.47
C GLU A 50 -0.16 17.65 16.33
N ILE A 51 -1.42 17.20 16.23
CA ILE A 51 -1.87 16.34 15.11
C ILE A 51 -1.70 17.08 13.78
N VAL A 52 -2.07 18.35 13.71
CA VAL A 52 -1.90 19.17 12.49
C VAL A 52 -0.42 19.33 12.14
N GLU A 53 0.45 19.61 13.12
CA GLU A 53 1.89 19.74 12.90
C GLU A 53 2.50 18.44 12.36
N TYR A 54 2.25 17.30 13.01
CA TYR A 54 2.75 15.99 12.57
C TYR A 54 2.18 15.59 11.20
N SER A 55 0.90 15.84 10.94
CA SER A 55 0.29 15.55 9.65
C SER A 55 0.93 16.37 8.53
N THR A 56 1.20 17.66 8.77
CA THR A 56 1.86 18.55 7.81
C THR A 56 3.28 18.08 7.50
N GLU A 57 4.04 17.65 8.52
CA GLU A 57 5.38 17.12 8.30
C GLU A 57 5.34 15.77 7.56
N MET A 58 4.38 14.89 7.85
CA MET A 58 4.17 13.65 7.13
C MET A 58 3.88 13.90 5.65
N GLU A 59 2.98 14.84 5.32
CA GLU A 59 2.67 15.23 3.93
C GLU A 59 3.91 15.79 3.19
N ARG A 60 4.75 16.54 3.89
CA ARG A 60 6.01 17.06 3.34
C ARG A 60 6.98 15.92 3.01
N VAL A 61 7.13 14.96 3.92
CA VAL A 61 7.98 13.78 3.71
C VAL A 61 7.44 12.92 2.56
N ASP A 62 6.13 12.68 2.52
CA ASP A 62 5.48 11.93 1.44
C ASP A 62 5.74 12.56 0.08
N SER A 63 5.63 13.89 -0.03
CA SER A 63 5.92 14.62 -1.27
C SER A 63 7.36 14.42 -1.75
N LEU A 64 8.35 14.46 -0.84
CA LEU A 64 9.76 14.23 -1.17
C LEU A 64 10.03 12.77 -1.56
N ASN A 65 9.45 11.82 -0.84
CA ASN A 65 9.57 10.40 -1.13
C ASN A 65 8.95 10.07 -2.49
N GLN A 66 7.77 10.60 -2.79
CA GLN A 66 7.10 10.45 -4.08
C GLN A 66 7.93 11.03 -5.23
N ALA A 67 8.47 12.24 -5.09
CA ALA A 67 9.33 12.85 -6.10
C ALA A 67 10.56 11.97 -6.40
N THR A 68 11.15 11.36 -5.36
CA THR A 68 12.31 10.48 -5.48
C THR A 68 11.94 9.16 -6.17
N VAL A 69 10.94 8.46 -5.65
CA VAL A 69 10.53 7.12 -6.13
C VAL A 69 9.95 7.20 -7.54
N PHE A 70 9.03 8.16 -7.78
CA PHE A 70 8.40 8.28 -9.10
C PHE A 70 9.38 8.77 -10.15
N GLY A 71 10.36 9.62 -9.78
CA GLY A 71 11.46 9.98 -10.67
C GLY A 71 12.31 8.79 -11.11
N ILE A 72 12.52 7.80 -10.23
CA ILE A 72 13.20 6.55 -10.56
C ILE A 72 12.30 5.68 -11.46
N LEU A 73 11.05 5.46 -11.06
CA LEU A 73 10.12 4.60 -11.81
C LEU A 73 9.81 5.12 -13.21
N ASP A 74 9.65 6.43 -13.38
CA ASP A 74 9.37 7.03 -14.68
C ASP A 74 10.55 6.97 -15.65
N LYS A 75 11.78 7.00 -15.11
CA LYS A 75 13.00 6.98 -15.92
C LYS A 75 13.47 5.57 -16.27
N GLU A 76 13.39 4.66 -15.33
CA GLU A 76 14.06 3.35 -15.41
C GLU A 76 13.11 2.16 -15.20
N GLY A 77 11.83 2.43 -14.86
CA GLY A 77 10.93 1.39 -14.37
C GLY A 77 11.33 0.94 -12.96
N TRP A 78 10.93 -0.26 -12.58
CA TRP A 78 11.32 -0.85 -11.30
C TRP A 78 12.76 -1.38 -11.40
N PRO A 79 13.72 -0.81 -10.66
CA PRO A 79 15.11 -1.23 -10.79
C PRO A 79 15.30 -2.70 -10.38
N SER A 80 16.20 -3.40 -11.07
CA SER A 80 16.55 -4.78 -10.72
C SER A 80 17.55 -4.85 -9.57
N HIS A 81 17.61 -6.00 -8.90
CA HIS A 81 18.59 -6.29 -7.83
C HIS A 81 18.54 -5.35 -6.63
N LEU A 82 17.35 -4.85 -6.31
CA LEU A 82 17.11 -4.09 -5.09
C LEU A 82 17.09 -5.03 -3.88
N SER A 83 17.45 -4.49 -2.70
CA SER A 83 17.21 -5.16 -1.41
C SER A 83 15.70 -5.24 -1.13
N ASP A 84 15.31 -6.13 -0.23
CA ASP A 84 13.91 -6.25 0.21
C ASP A 84 13.39 -4.92 0.76
N LYS A 85 14.21 -4.21 1.53
CA LYS A 85 13.86 -2.89 2.08
C LYS A 85 13.66 -1.84 0.99
N ALA A 86 14.51 -1.82 -0.03
CA ALA A 86 14.38 -0.90 -1.16
C ALA A 86 13.15 -1.21 -2.02
N ASN A 87 12.84 -2.49 -2.26
CA ASN A 87 11.60 -2.90 -2.91
C ASN A 87 10.37 -2.48 -2.08
N ARG A 88 10.43 -2.66 -0.77
CA ARG A 88 9.37 -2.26 0.15
C ARG A 88 9.16 -0.74 0.17
N ALA A 89 10.24 0.05 0.05
CA ALA A 89 10.17 1.51 -0.07
C ALA A 89 9.36 1.96 -1.27
N ILE A 90 9.59 1.35 -2.44
CA ILE A 90 8.82 1.67 -3.65
C ILE A 90 7.33 1.37 -3.43
N TRP A 91 7.02 0.18 -2.91
CA TRP A 91 5.63 -0.22 -2.67
C TRP A 91 4.92 0.73 -1.71
N ILE A 92 5.54 1.06 -0.56
CA ILE A 92 4.90 1.88 0.47
C ILE A 92 4.65 3.31 -0.01
N VAL A 93 5.56 3.88 -0.82
CA VAL A 93 5.38 5.22 -1.40
C VAL A 93 4.25 5.21 -2.44
N ILE A 94 4.10 4.15 -3.23
CA ILE A 94 2.95 4.00 -4.13
C ILE A 94 1.66 3.88 -3.31
N ASP A 95 1.64 3.06 -2.25
CA ASP A 95 0.46 2.86 -1.41
C ASP A 95 0.05 4.13 -0.64
N HIS A 96 1.00 4.98 -0.24
CA HIS A 96 0.74 6.25 0.44
C HIS A 96 0.50 7.44 -0.52
N SER A 97 0.54 7.24 -1.83
CA SER A 97 0.27 8.30 -2.81
C SER A 97 -1.24 8.48 -3.05
N ASP A 98 -1.60 9.40 -3.93
CA ASP A 98 -2.98 9.57 -4.40
C ASP A 98 -3.41 8.50 -5.41
N LEU A 99 -4.72 8.46 -5.71
CA LEU A 99 -5.31 7.50 -6.65
C LEU A 99 -4.62 7.51 -8.02
N ALA A 100 -4.23 8.69 -8.52
CA ALA A 100 -3.63 8.82 -9.86
C ALA A 100 -2.31 8.05 -9.94
N TYR A 101 -1.46 8.17 -8.94
CA TYR A 101 -0.18 7.44 -8.88
C TYR A 101 -0.36 5.98 -8.53
N ARG A 102 -1.26 5.63 -7.60
CA ARG A 102 -1.59 4.22 -7.31
C ARG A 102 -2.05 3.50 -8.56
N SER A 103 -3.00 4.08 -9.30
CA SER A 103 -3.50 3.51 -10.57
C SER A 103 -2.41 3.41 -11.64
N LYS A 104 -1.56 4.45 -11.73
CA LYS A 104 -0.44 4.48 -12.70
C LYS A 104 0.54 3.32 -12.48
N TYR A 105 0.88 3.00 -11.23
CA TYR A 105 1.92 2.01 -10.91
C TYR A 105 1.39 0.66 -10.46
N LEU A 106 0.06 0.47 -10.35
CA LEU A 106 -0.55 -0.80 -9.92
C LEU A 106 -0.06 -1.99 -10.75
N TYR A 107 0.15 -1.79 -12.06
CA TYR A 107 0.63 -2.85 -12.95
C TYR A 107 2.06 -3.30 -12.59
N LEU A 108 2.94 -2.38 -12.18
CA LEU A 108 4.30 -2.72 -11.74
C LEU A 108 4.27 -3.51 -10.42
N VAL A 109 3.43 -3.09 -9.46
CA VAL A 109 3.26 -3.81 -8.20
C VAL A 109 2.75 -5.22 -8.46
N LYS A 110 1.80 -5.40 -9.38
CA LYS A 110 1.32 -6.71 -9.80
C LYS A 110 2.45 -7.58 -10.37
N GLU A 111 3.21 -7.03 -11.33
CA GLU A 111 4.35 -7.72 -11.95
C GLU A 111 5.37 -8.18 -10.89
N LYS A 112 5.73 -7.29 -9.96
CA LYS A 112 6.70 -7.61 -8.91
C LYS A 112 6.18 -8.61 -7.89
N ALA A 113 4.88 -8.64 -7.61
CA ALA A 113 4.25 -9.67 -6.80
C ALA A 113 4.21 -11.04 -7.52
N GLU A 114 3.99 -11.06 -8.84
CA GLU A 114 4.04 -12.29 -9.66
C GLU A 114 5.47 -12.84 -9.78
N GLU A 115 6.48 -11.97 -9.82
CA GLU A 115 7.91 -12.33 -9.81
C GLU A 115 8.42 -12.79 -8.44
N GLY A 116 7.64 -12.58 -7.36
CA GLY A 116 8.04 -12.90 -5.98
C GLY A 116 9.04 -11.88 -5.37
N VAL A 117 9.14 -10.68 -5.96
CA VAL A 117 9.91 -9.54 -5.44
C VAL A 117 9.14 -8.83 -4.31
N LEU A 118 7.81 -8.77 -4.46
CA LEU A 118 6.87 -8.32 -3.43
C LEU A 118 5.97 -9.48 -3.01
N ASP A 119 5.37 -9.36 -1.83
CA ASP A 119 4.33 -10.26 -1.41
C ASP A 119 3.06 -10.05 -2.25
N LYS A 120 2.36 -11.13 -2.59
CA LYS A 120 1.08 -11.03 -3.30
C LYS A 120 0.02 -10.27 -2.49
N THR A 121 0.14 -10.26 -1.18
CA THR A 121 -0.68 -9.44 -0.27
C THR A 121 -0.54 -7.96 -0.55
N ASP A 122 0.66 -7.49 -0.89
CA ASP A 122 0.92 -6.09 -1.22
C ASP A 122 0.14 -5.63 -2.45
N TYR A 123 0.12 -6.49 -3.48
CA TYR A 123 -0.71 -6.24 -4.66
C TYR A 123 -2.20 -6.26 -4.32
N ALA A 124 -2.66 -7.24 -3.51
CA ALA A 124 -4.06 -7.36 -3.15
C ALA A 124 -4.57 -6.11 -2.39
N ILE A 125 -3.78 -5.61 -1.43
CA ILE A 125 -4.10 -4.39 -0.67
C ILE A 125 -4.19 -3.18 -1.58
N LEU A 126 -3.18 -2.95 -2.42
CA LEU A 126 -3.15 -1.80 -3.33
C LEU A 126 -4.27 -1.87 -4.38
N ASN A 127 -4.54 -3.06 -4.94
CA ASN A 127 -5.61 -3.27 -5.91
C ASN A 127 -6.99 -2.95 -5.32
N ASP A 128 -7.26 -3.43 -4.12
CA ASP A 128 -8.54 -3.17 -3.45
C ASP A 128 -8.70 -1.69 -3.08
N ARG A 129 -7.61 -1.02 -2.67
CA ARG A 129 -7.60 0.42 -2.37
C ARG A 129 -7.90 1.25 -3.62
N VAL A 130 -7.25 0.96 -4.75
CA VAL A 130 -7.54 1.61 -6.03
C VAL A 130 -9.01 1.41 -6.41
N ARG A 131 -9.51 0.18 -6.33
CA ARG A 131 -10.91 -0.13 -6.64
C ARG A 131 -11.88 0.63 -5.75
N MET A 132 -11.64 0.67 -4.45
CA MET A 132 -12.46 1.41 -3.50
C MET A 132 -12.51 2.90 -3.84
N GLU A 133 -11.37 3.52 -4.12
CA GLU A 133 -11.30 4.95 -4.47
C GLU A 133 -11.91 5.26 -5.85
N GLU A 134 -11.94 4.29 -6.76
CA GLU A 134 -12.66 4.37 -8.03
C GLU A 134 -14.17 4.10 -7.88
N GLY A 135 -14.69 3.90 -6.66
CA GLY A 135 -16.09 3.55 -6.43
C GLY A 135 -16.47 2.16 -6.95
N LYS A 136 -15.55 1.19 -6.91
CA LYS A 136 -15.75 -0.19 -7.35
C LYS A 136 -15.71 -1.15 -6.17
N PRO A 137 -16.47 -2.26 -6.19
CA PRO A 137 -16.31 -3.32 -5.21
C PRO A 137 -14.88 -3.86 -5.20
N GLN A 138 -14.36 -4.20 -4.03
CA GLN A 138 -13.03 -4.80 -3.86
C GLN A 138 -13.04 -6.30 -4.20
N ILE A 139 -11.86 -6.88 -4.44
CA ILE A 139 -11.71 -8.30 -4.82
C ILE A 139 -11.33 -9.17 -3.61
N TYR A 140 -10.43 -8.68 -2.77
CA TYR A 140 -9.81 -9.47 -1.71
C TYR A 140 -10.33 -9.13 -0.31
N GLY A 141 -11.18 -8.11 -0.15
CA GLY A 141 -11.74 -7.72 1.14
C GLY A 141 -10.68 -7.17 2.10
N THR A 142 -9.83 -6.26 1.64
CA THR A 142 -8.75 -5.66 2.42
C THR A 142 -9.05 -4.25 2.92
N GLN A 143 -10.07 -3.59 2.35
CA GLN A 143 -10.39 -2.20 2.62
C GLN A 143 -11.64 -2.06 3.50
N ILE A 144 -11.55 -1.14 4.45
CA ILE A 144 -12.59 -0.82 5.44
C ILE A 144 -12.86 0.67 5.37
N LYS A 145 -14.12 1.08 5.47
CA LYS A 145 -14.52 2.49 5.48
C LYS A 145 -15.53 2.74 6.59
N MET A 146 -15.51 3.93 7.17
CA MET A 146 -16.58 4.39 8.05
C MET A 146 -17.84 4.62 7.23
N ALA A 147 -18.95 4.08 7.66
CA ALA A 147 -20.25 4.27 7.03
C ALA A 147 -21.31 4.60 8.09
N ALA A 148 -22.30 5.40 7.71
CA ALA A 148 -23.50 5.58 8.52
C ALA A 148 -24.33 4.30 8.46
N THR A 149 -24.75 3.80 9.61
CA THR A 149 -25.65 2.64 9.75
C THR A 149 -26.77 2.99 10.71
N ILE A 150 -27.89 2.28 10.61
CA ILE A 150 -29.00 2.41 11.57
C ILE A 150 -28.80 1.31 12.62
N VAL A 151 -28.64 1.71 13.88
CA VAL A 151 -28.55 0.82 15.03
C VAL A 151 -29.59 1.27 16.05
N ASP A 152 -30.54 0.40 16.38
CA ASP A 152 -31.64 0.69 17.34
C ASP A 152 -32.41 1.99 17.01
N ASP A 153 -32.73 2.19 15.72
CA ASP A 153 -33.41 3.37 15.14
C ASP A 153 -32.59 4.69 15.18
N ASP A 154 -31.33 4.66 15.64
CA ASP A 154 -30.42 5.80 15.60
C ASP A 154 -29.33 5.64 14.52
N ILE A 155 -28.85 6.79 14.00
CA ILE A 155 -27.73 6.79 13.05
C ILE A 155 -26.43 6.68 13.83
N ALA A 156 -25.68 5.62 13.58
CA ALA A 156 -24.33 5.40 14.13
C ALA A 156 -23.29 5.35 13.01
N MET A 157 -22.08 5.85 13.30
CA MET A 157 -20.93 5.64 12.42
C MET A 157 -20.24 4.34 12.78
N GLN A 158 -20.09 3.45 11.81
CA GLN A 158 -19.54 2.12 12.00
C GLN A 158 -18.44 1.81 11.00
N LEU A 159 -17.42 1.06 11.42
CA LEU A 159 -16.43 0.50 10.50
C LEU A 159 -17.07 -0.64 9.72
N CYS A 160 -17.12 -0.49 8.41
CA CYS A 160 -17.69 -1.49 7.51
C CYS A 160 -16.65 -1.97 6.52
N LEU A 161 -16.64 -3.28 6.26
CA LEU A 161 -15.90 -3.82 5.13
C LEU A 161 -16.48 -3.23 3.85
N TRP A 162 -15.63 -2.65 3.01
CA TRP A 162 -16.04 -2.15 1.70
C TRP A 162 -16.66 -3.27 0.86
N PRO A 163 -17.70 -3.02 0.04
CA PRO A 163 -18.36 -4.04 -0.75
C PRO A 163 -17.40 -4.92 -1.55
N VAL A 164 -17.64 -6.22 -1.55
CA VAL A 164 -16.82 -7.24 -2.23
C VAL A 164 -17.52 -7.68 -3.51
N GLU A 165 -16.78 -7.79 -4.61
CA GLU A 165 -17.32 -8.15 -5.93
C GLU A 165 -17.93 -9.56 -5.95
N ASN A 166 -17.29 -10.52 -5.29
CA ASN A 166 -17.77 -11.91 -5.20
C ASN A 166 -17.60 -12.47 -3.78
N PRO A 167 -18.59 -12.21 -2.88
CA PRO A 167 -18.53 -12.69 -1.51
C PRO A 167 -18.41 -14.22 -1.39
N ALA A 168 -19.01 -14.98 -2.31
CA ALA A 168 -18.97 -16.45 -2.26
C ALA A 168 -17.59 -17.03 -2.59
N ALA A 169 -16.78 -16.34 -3.38
CA ALA A 169 -15.42 -16.76 -3.75
C ALA A 169 -14.32 -16.10 -2.91
N LEU A 170 -14.68 -15.21 -1.97
CA LEU A 170 -13.74 -14.33 -1.28
C LEU A 170 -12.60 -15.08 -0.61
N ASP A 171 -12.86 -16.09 0.21
CA ASP A 171 -11.81 -16.83 0.92
C ASP A 171 -10.90 -17.61 -0.04
N SER A 172 -11.47 -18.11 -1.15
CA SER A 172 -10.67 -18.74 -2.21
C SER A 172 -9.72 -17.73 -2.87
N LEU A 173 -10.21 -16.53 -3.18
CA LEU A 173 -9.39 -15.45 -3.75
C LEU A 173 -8.32 -15.00 -2.76
N ARG A 174 -8.66 -14.80 -1.49
CA ARG A 174 -7.73 -14.43 -0.42
C ARG A 174 -6.59 -15.44 -0.28
N SER A 175 -6.90 -16.73 -0.32
CA SER A 175 -5.89 -17.79 -0.22
C SER A 175 -4.88 -17.75 -1.38
N THR A 176 -5.27 -17.31 -2.59
CA THR A 176 -4.35 -17.23 -3.76
C THR A 176 -3.25 -16.18 -3.58
N VAL A 177 -3.49 -15.21 -2.70
CA VAL A 177 -2.56 -14.12 -2.40
C VAL A 177 -1.98 -14.18 -0.98
N GLY A 178 -2.22 -15.27 -0.25
CA GLY A 178 -1.65 -15.48 1.09
C GLY A 178 -2.37 -14.73 2.22
N LEU A 179 -3.58 -14.22 1.99
CA LEU A 179 -4.41 -13.61 3.02
C LEU A 179 -5.17 -14.68 3.82
N SER A 180 -5.35 -14.46 5.14
CA SER A 180 -6.19 -15.29 6.00
C SER A 180 -7.66 -15.22 5.58
N PRO A 181 -8.49 -16.21 5.96
CA PRO A 181 -9.93 -16.15 5.74
C PRO A 181 -10.54 -14.85 6.26
N ILE A 182 -11.60 -14.38 5.62
CA ILE A 182 -12.17 -13.05 5.90
C ILE A 182 -12.66 -12.92 7.35
N GLU A 183 -13.26 -13.95 7.91
CA GLU A 183 -13.74 -13.91 9.30
C GLU A 183 -12.60 -13.75 10.31
N GLU A 184 -11.47 -14.41 10.06
CA GLU A 184 -10.26 -14.27 10.89
C GLU A 184 -9.67 -12.86 10.76
N TYR A 185 -9.61 -12.33 9.53
CA TYR A 185 -9.14 -10.96 9.28
C TYR A 185 -10.02 -9.92 10.00
N LEU A 186 -11.35 -10.01 9.87
CA LEU A 186 -12.27 -9.09 10.52
C LEU A 186 -12.16 -9.13 12.04
N LYS A 187 -12.03 -10.35 12.61
CA LYS A 187 -11.84 -10.53 14.04
C LYS A 187 -10.53 -9.88 14.53
N THR A 188 -9.41 -10.23 13.92
CA THR A 188 -8.09 -9.71 14.33
C THR A 188 -7.97 -8.21 14.13
N SER A 189 -8.54 -7.68 13.05
CA SER A 189 -8.56 -6.24 12.78
C SER A 189 -9.45 -5.49 13.77
N SER A 190 -10.64 -6.03 14.11
CA SER A 190 -11.53 -5.46 15.12
C SER A 190 -10.87 -5.41 16.49
N GLU A 191 -10.19 -6.48 16.89
CA GLU A 191 -9.43 -6.54 18.15
C GLU A 191 -8.28 -5.52 18.18
N SER A 192 -7.55 -5.37 17.06
CA SER A 192 -6.44 -4.43 16.94
C SER A 192 -6.88 -2.96 16.99
N ILE A 193 -8.01 -2.64 16.36
CA ILE A 193 -8.57 -1.28 16.32
C ILE A 193 -9.35 -0.96 17.61
N GLY A 194 -9.82 -1.98 18.32
CA GLY A 194 -10.70 -1.83 19.49
C GLY A 194 -12.14 -1.46 19.13
N GLN A 195 -12.54 -1.67 17.89
CA GLN A 195 -13.88 -1.42 17.36
C GLN A 195 -14.28 -2.53 16.39
N GLU A 196 -15.55 -2.96 16.46
CA GLU A 196 -16.09 -3.98 15.56
C GLU A 196 -16.11 -3.49 14.11
N ILE A 197 -15.65 -4.35 13.20
CA ILE A 197 -15.77 -4.16 11.75
C ILE A 197 -16.90 -5.04 11.25
N VAL A 198 -17.95 -4.41 10.72
CA VAL A 198 -19.12 -5.12 10.21
C VAL A 198 -18.95 -5.45 8.74
N TRP A 199 -19.29 -6.67 8.37
CA TRP A 199 -19.43 -7.07 6.99
C TRP A 199 -20.89 -7.41 6.65
N ASP A 200 -21.55 -6.46 6.01
CA ASP A 200 -22.88 -6.67 5.42
C ASP A 200 -22.69 -7.04 3.93
N LYS A 201 -23.04 -8.27 3.58
CA LYS A 201 -22.88 -8.82 2.22
C LYS A 201 -23.86 -8.24 1.21
N GLU A 202 -24.92 -7.61 1.68
CA GLU A 202 -25.96 -7.00 0.83
C GLU A 202 -25.65 -5.54 0.51
N LYS A 203 -24.72 -4.89 1.26
CA LYS A 203 -24.31 -3.52 0.98
C LYS A 203 -23.60 -3.40 -0.37
N THR A 204 -23.97 -2.36 -1.08
CA THR A 204 -23.37 -1.95 -2.34
C THR A 204 -22.51 -0.70 -2.15
N VAL A 205 -21.77 -0.31 -3.17
CA VAL A 205 -20.96 0.92 -3.12
C VAL A 205 -21.81 2.16 -2.84
N ALA A 206 -23.05 2.21 -3.37
CA ALA A 206 -23.96 3.34 -3.16
C ALA A 206 -24.39 3.54 -1.69
N ASP A 207 -24.22 2.54 -0.84
CA ASP A 207 -24.53 2.63 0.60
C ASP A 207 -23.42 3.31 1.40
N PHE A 208 -22.32 3.72 0.74
CA PHE A 208 -21.16 4.37 1.34
C PHE A 208 -20.95 5.82 0.85
N ASP A 209 -21.82 6.32 -0.03
CA ASP A 209 -21.80 7.70 -0.57
C ASP A 209 -22.50 8.72 0.33
#